data_bb212168d656c2db0637ed14aa3d60bf
#
_entry.id   bb212168d656c2db0637ed14aa3d60bf
#
_cell.length_a   1.000
_cell.length_b   1.000
_cell.length_c   1.000
_cell.angle_alpha   90.00
_cell.angle_beta   90.00
_cell.angle_gamma   90.00
#
_symmetry.space_group_name_H-M   'P 1'
#
loop_
_entity.id
_entity.type
_entity.pdbx_description
1 polymer ?
#
loop_
_entity_poly.entity_id
_entity_poly.type
_entity_poly.pdbx_seq_one_letter_code
_entity_poly.pdbx_strand_id
1 'polypeptide(L)'
;MEKRRAPVSFVVDRAHYEHVTLAIARARTSVWIATANVKQLMTEAPIGTSARARGRYVPILDTLQSLCDRGVQVRILHATAPSGPFRQELAARARRLLRPRFEMRLCPRVHMKMIAIDGELLYLGSANFTGAGLGAKGDGRRNFELGVLTDDEWMLDQAQARFELIWRGGECGACKLRRECPGPLDRIAVVR
;
A
#
# COMPACT_ATOMS: atom_id res chain seq x y z
N MET A 1 7.55 -18.44 21.66
CA MET A 1 7.73 -17.80 20.32
C MET A 1 8.97 -18.41 19.69
N GLU A 2 8.80 -19.13 18.60
CA GLU A 2 9.90 -19.76 17.88
C GLU A 2 10.75 -18.71 17.17
N LYS A 3 12.08 -18.75 17.38
CA LYS A 3 13.01 -17.86 16.69
C LYS A 3 13.36 -18.45 15.34
N ARG A 4 13.21 -17.67 14.27
CA ARG A 4 13.57 -18.05 12.91
C ARG A 4 14.58 -17.05 12.32
N ARG A 5 15.52 -17.54 11.53
CA ARG A 5 16.40 -16.70 10.71
C ARG A 5 15.70 -16.43 9.37
N ALA A 6 15.66 -15.17 8.95
CA ALA A 6 15.15 -14.78 7.64
C ALA A 6 16.09 -13.75 7.01
N PRO A 7 16.33 -13.78 5.71
CA PRO A 7 17.09 -12.75 5.01
C PRO A 7 16.28 -11.45 5.00
N VAL A 8 16.90 -10.35 5.43
CA VAL A 8 16.30 -9.03 5.40
C VAL A 8 17.30 -7.98 4.90
N SER A 9 16.82 -7.01 4.14
CA SER A 9 17.57 -5.82 3.73
C SER A 9 17.00 -4.60 4.43
N PHE A 10 17.83 -3.79 5.07
CA PHE A 10 17.39 -2.53 5.67
C PHE A 10 17.08 -1.48 4.62
N VAL A 11 16.01 -0.73 4.85
CA VAL A 11 15.57 0.38 4.03
C VAL A 11 15.48 1.62 4.90
N VAL A 12 16.23 2.65 4.54
CA VAL A 12 16.35 3.89 5.31
C VAL A 12 15.99 5.08 4.43
N ASP A 13 15.16 5.99 4.92
CA ASP A 13 14.82 7.28 4.31
C ASP A 13 14.52 7.19 2.79
N ARG A 14 15.38 7.76 1.94
CA ARG A 14 15.21 7.77 0.49
C ARG A 14 15.19 6.39 -0.15
N ALA A 15 15.85 5.41 0.44
CA ALA A 15 15.84 4.04 -0.06
C ALA A 15 14.42 3.43 -0.11
N HIS A 16 13.46 3.95 0.68
CA HIS A 16 12.04 3.59 0.55
C HIS A 16 11.48 3.91 -0.84
N TYR A 17 11.89 5.03 -1.43
CA TYR A 17 11.47 5.35 -2.80
C TYR A 17 12.09 4.38 -3.81
N GLU A 18 13.38 4.16 -3.70
CA GLU A 18 14.17 3.40 -4.66
C GLU A 18 13.82 1.90 -4.64
N HIS A 19 13.57 1.34 -3.46
CA HIS A 19 13.36 -0.11 -3.30
C HIS A 19 11.90 -0.50 -3.06
N VAL A 20 11.06 0.38 -2.48
CA VAL A 20 9.65 0.06 -2.20
C VAL A 20 8.73 0.68 -3.24
N THR A 21 8.81 2.00 -3.42
CA THR A 21 7.89 2.70 -4.35
C THR A 21 8.10 2.28 -5.79
N LEU A 22 9.35 2.13 -6.24
CA LEU A 22 9.64 1.66 -7.60
C LEU A 22 9.32 0.16 -7.78
N ALA A 23 9.38 -0.65 -6.72
CA ALA A 23 8.95 -2.05 -6.78
C ALA A 23 7.44 -2.16 -7.03
N ILE A 24 6.62 -1.32 -6.38
CA ILE A 24 5.17 -1.25 -6.64
C ILE A 24 4.90 -1.08 -8.15
N ALA A 25 5.61 -0.16 -8.81
CA ALA A 25 5.41 0.12 -10.23
C ALA A 25 5.71 -1.08 -11.15
N ARG A 26 6.47 -2.07 -10.67
CA ARG A 26 6.88 -3.27 -11.39
C ARG A 26 6.02 -4.50 -11.10
N ALA A 27 5.02 -4.38 -10.22
CA ALA A 27 4.15 -5.47 -9.85
C ALA A 27 3.47 -6.13 -11.08
N ARG A 28 3.28 -7.45 -10.99
CA ARG A 28 2.75 -8.31 -12.07
C ARG A 28 1.42 -8.94 -11.73
N THR A 29 1.18 -9.24 -10.45
CA THR A 29 -0.02 -9.95 -9.99
C THR A 29 -0.79 -9.19 -8.93
N SER A 30 -0.11 -8.69 -7.90
CA SER A 30 -0.78 -8.07 -6.76
C SER A 30 0.08 -7.05 -6.00
N VAL A 31 -0.60 -6.04 -5.42
CA VAL A 31 -0.01 -5.09 -4.47
C VAL A 31 -0.97 -4.96 -3.28
N TRP A 32 -0.54 -5.41 -2.11
CA TRP A 32 -1.30 -5.28 -0.87
C TRP A 32 -0.61 -4.28 0.05
N ILE A 33 -1.32 -3.24 0.45
CA ILE A 33 -0.80 -2.15 1.27
C ILE A 33 -1.61 -2.06 2.56
N ALA A 34 -0.96 -2.14 3.72
CA ALA A 34 -1.55 -1.74 4.98
C ALA A 34 -0.81 -0.54 5.54
N THR A 35 -1.54 0.51 5.94
CA THR A 35 -0.95 1.78 6.40
C THR A 35 -1.91 2.54 7.31
N ALA A 36 -1.41 3.29 8.27
CA ALA A 36 -2.28 4.16 9.05
C ALA A 36 -2.78 5.35 8.21
N ASN A 37 -1.92 5.94 7.41
CA ASN A 37 -2.23 7.14 6.64
C ASN A 37 -1.96 6.95 5.14
N VAL A 38 -2.86 7.47 4.32
CA VAL A 38 -2.72 7.56 2.86
C VAL A 38 -2.70 9.04 2.47
N LYS A 39 -1.62 9.47 1.81
CA LYS A 39 -1.51 10.83 1.27
C LYS A 39 -0.97 10.78 -0.15
N GLN A 40 -1.15 11.88 -0.88
CA GLN A 40 -0.58 12.00 -2.21
C GLN A 40 0.92 11.69 -2.22
N LEU A 41 1.30 10.87 -3.16
CA LEU A 41 2.65 10.39 -3.41
C LEU A 41 2.92 10.54 -4.91
N MET A 42 4.03 11.16 -5.25
CA MET A 42 4.46 11.32 -6.65
C MET A 42 5.50 10.25 -6.99
N THR A 43 5.35 9.64 -8.13
CA THR A 43 6.27 8.63 -8.65
C THR A 43 6.77 9.02 -10.03
N GLU A 44 7.85 8.43 -10.46
CA GLU A 44 8.26 8.51 -11.85
C GLU A 44 7.15 7.95 -12.76
N ALA A 45 6.92 8.61 -13.89
CA ALA A 45 5.93 8.16 -14.85
C ALA A 45 6.24 6.73 -15.36
N PRO A 46 5.23 5.95 -15.76
CA PRO A 46 5.42 4.58 -16.25
C PRO A 46 6.44 4.49 -17.38
N ILE A 47 7.23 3.42 -17.39
CA ILE A 47 8.23 3.15 -18.44
C ILE A 47 7.52 3.09 -19.81
N GLY A 48 8.14 3.65 -20.84
CA GLY A 48 7.57 3.68 -22.19
C GLY A 48 6.65 4.87 -22.47
N THR A 49 6.36 5.71 -21.47
CA THR A 49 5.56 6.93 -21.68
C THR A 49 6.42 8.14 -22.05
N SER A 50 5.86 9.06 -22.82
CA SER A 50 6.51 10.35 -23.10
C SER A 50 6.73 11.20 -21.85
N ALA A 51 5.92 11.03 -20.82
CA ALA A 51 6.10 11.66 -19.53
C ALA A 51 7.38 11.15 -18.84
N ARG A 52 7.64 9.83 -18.89
CA ARG A 52 8.87 9.22 -18.37
C ARG A 52 10.11 9.70 -19.12
N ALA A 53 10.04 9.73 -20.45
CA ALA A 53 11.14 10.23 -21.28
C ALA A 53 11.50 11.69 -20.98
N ARG A 54 10.53 12.49 -20.51
CA ARG A 54 10.72 13.88 -20.10
C ARG A 54 11.02 14.04 -18.60
N GLY A 55 11.30 12.96 -17.86
CA GLY A 55 11.60 12.99 -16.44
C GLY A 55 10.44 13.47 -15.56
N ARG A 56 9.19 13.35 -16.00
CA ARG A 56 8.02 13.82 -15.26
C ARG A 56 7.61 12.85 -14.16
N TYR A 57 7.20 13.40 -13.04
CA TYR A 57 6.55 12.67 -11.96
C TYR A 57 5.03 12.73 -12.12
N VAL A 58 4.37 11.64 -11.77
CA VAL A 58 2.92 11.48 -11.81
C VAL A 58 2.39 11.06 -10.44
N PRO A 59 1.11 11.31 -10.11
CA PRO A 59 0.51 10.75 -8.91
C PRO A 59 0.62 9.23 -8.87
N ILE A 60 0.85 8.65 -7.69
CA ILE A 60 0.88 7.18 -7.51
C ILE A 60 -0.37 6.49 -8.05
N LEU A 61 -1.50 7.17 -8.02
CA LEU A 61 -2.76 6.63 -8.57
C LEU A 61 -2.70 6.37 -10.07
N ASP A 62 -1.88 7.10 -10.85
CA ASP A 62 -1.65 6.78 -12.27
C ASP A 62 -0.88 5.47 -12.41
N THR A 63 0.10 5.25 -11.55
CA THR A 63 0.85 3.99 -11.48
C THR A 63 -0.07 2.83 -11.11
N LEU A 64 -0.86 3.00 -10.03
CA LEU A 64 -1.81 1.97 -9.57
C LEU A 64 -2.88 1.67 -10.63
N GLN A 65 -3.39 2.70 -11.32
CA GLN A 65 -4.30 2.51 -12.44
C GLN A 65 -3.66 1.70 -13.57
N SER A 66 -2.44 2.07 -13.99
CA SER A 66 -1.71 1.32 -15.02
C SER A 66 -1.47 -0.14 -14.62
N LEU A 67 -1.23 -0.43 -13.34
CA LEU A 67 -1.16 -1.79 -12.81
C LEU A 67 -2.51 -2.52 -12.97
N CYS A 68 -3.61 -1.90 -12.55
CA CYS A 68 -4.95 -2.47 -12.67
C CYS A 68 -5.35 -2.72 -14.14
N ASP A 69 -4.98 -1.83 -15.05
CA ASP A 69 -5.21 -1.97 -16.49
C ASP A 69 -4.47 -3.20 -17.07
N ARG A 70 -3.32 -3.57 -16.47
CA ARG A 70 -2.57 -4.80 -16.81
C ARG A 70 -3.04 -6.06 -16.06
N GLY A 71 -4.07 -5.95 -15.24
CA GLY A 71 -4.63 -7.08 -14.51
C GLY A 71 -4.14 -7.24 -13.07
N VAL A 72 -3.25 -6.39 -12.58
CA VAL A 72 -2.72 -6.44 -11.21
C VAL A 72 -3.80 -6.08 -10.19
N GLN A 73 -3.93 -6.87 -9.13
CA GLN A 73 -4.84 -6.58 -8.03
C GLN A 73 -4.18 -5.64 -7.03
N VAL A 74 -4.84 -4.53 -6.72
CA VAL A 74 -4.39 -3.56 -5.71
C VAL A 74 -5.37 -3.50 -4.55
N ARG A 75 -4.90 -3.76 -3.33
CA ARG A 75 -5.67 -3.68 -2.08
C ARG A 75 -5.00 -2.74 -1.11
N ILE A 76 -5.73 -1.75 -0.60
CA ILE A 76 -5.24 -0.79 0.39
C ILE A 76 -6.11 -0.84 1.65
N LEU A 77 -5.51 -1.25 2.76
CA LEU A 77 -6.11 -1.23 4.08
C LEU A 77 -5.55 -0.04 4.86
N HIS A 78 -6.42 0.87 5.30
CA HIS A 78 -5.98 2.12 5.91
C HIS A 78 -6.80 2.50 7.16
N ALA A 79 -6.20 3.30 8.07
CA ALA A 79 -6.85 3.64 9.34
C ALA A 79 -7.63 4.94 9.29
N THR A 80 -7.15 5.94 8.55
CA THR A 80 -7.75 7.27 8.50
C THR A 80 -8.17 7.63 7.06
N ALA A 81 -9.12 8.55 6.92
CA ALA A 81 -9.50 9.03 5.61
C ALA A 81 -8.25 9.53 4.83
N PRO A 82 -8.09 9.15 3.56
CA PRO A 82 -7.00 9.65 2.73
C PRO A 82 -7.00 11.18 2.64
N SER A 83 -5.83 11.78 2.39
CA SER A 83 -5.72 13.24 2.26
C SER A 83 -6.64 13.81 1.17
N GLY A 84 -7.02 15.09 1.31
CA GLY A 84 -7.84 15.79 0.33
C GLY A 84 -7.35 15.64 -1.11
N PRO A 85 -6.07 15.95 -1.40
CA PRO A 85 -5.51 15.76 -2.74
C PRO A 85 -5.60 14.31 -3.24
N PHE A 86 -5.33 13.31 -2.40
CA PHE A 86 -5.47 11.90 -2.79
C PHE A 86 -6.92 11.54 -3.13
N ARG A 87 -7.90 12.01 -2.33
CA ARG A 87 -9.32 11.76 -2.60
C ARG A 87 -9.80 12.41 -3.89
N GLN A 88 -9.34 13.62 -4.20
CA GLN A 88 -9.66 14.30 -5.46
C GLN A 88 -9.13 13.52 -6.66
N GLU A 89 -7.88 13.10 -6.59
CA GLU A 89 -7.24 12.26 -7.61
C GLU A 89 -7.95 10.92 -7.80
N LEU A 90 -8.36 10.28 -6.68
CA LEU A 90 -9.11 9.02 -6.72
C LEU A 90 -10.48 9.21 -7.36
N ALA A 91 -11.21 10.27 -7.00
CA ALA A 91 -12.51 10.59 -7.58
C ALA A 91 -12.43 10.85 -9.09
N ALA A 92 -11.40 11.54 -9.55
CA ALA A 92 -11.15 11.79 -10.98
C ALA A 92 -10.91 10.49 -11.78
N ARG A 93 -10.44 9.42 -11.12
CA ARG A 93 -10.15 8.11 -11.71
C ARG A 93 -11.20 7.03 -11.36
N ALA A 94 -12.29 7.39 -10.67
CA ALA A 94 -13.25 6.41 -10.15
C ALA A 94 -13.84 5.47 -11.20
N ARG A 95 -13.96 5.93 -12.45
CA ARG A 95 -14.44 5.10 -13.57
C ARG A 95 -13.40 4.08 -14.08
N ARG A 96 -12.11 4.29 -13.81
CA ARG A 96 -11.00 3.46 -14.28
C ARG A 96 -10.42 2.56 -13.18
N LEU A 97 -10.36 3.07 -11.94
CA LEU A 97 -9.97 2.28 -10.76
C LEU A 97 -11.18 1.51 -10.22
N LEU A 98 -11.62 0.50 -10.97
CA LEU A 98 -12.83 -0.26 -10.67
C LEU A 98 -12.50 -1.58 -9.97
N ARG A 99 -13.45 -2.00 -9.10
CA ARG A 99 -13.48 -3.36 -8.58
C ARG A 99 -13.56 -4.38 -9.74
N PRO A 100 -12.98 -5.58 -9.60
CA PRO A 100 -12.37 -6.10 -8.37
C PRO A 100 -10.86 -5.82 -8.25
N ARG A 101 -10.25 -5.10 -9.19
CA ARG A 101 -8.79 -4.94 -9.22
C ARG A 101 -8.24 -3.86 -8.31
N PHE A 102 -9.05 -2.83 -7.98
CA PHE A 102 -8.67 -1.79 -7.03
C PHE A 102 -9.67 -1.69 -5.90
N GLU A 103 -9.23 -1.94 -4.69
CA GLU A 103 -10.06 -1.77 -3.50
C GLU A 103 -9.32 -1.05 -2.37
N MET A 104 -10.02 -0.15 -1.71
CA MET A 104 -9.60 0.47 -0.46
C MET A 104 -10.60 0.15 0.65
N ARG A 105 -10.10 -0.23 1.82
CA ARG A 105 -10.92 -0.51 3.00
C ARG A 105 -10.39 0.22 4.22
N LEU A 106 -11.29 0.84 4.98
CA LEU A 106 -10.97 1.58 6.19
C LEU A 106 -11.17 0.68 7.42
N CYS A 107 -10.14 0.59 8.25
CA CYS A 107 -10.21 0.00 9.58
C CYS A 107 -9.43 0.87 10.57
N PRO A 108 -10.10 1.59 11.51
CA PRO A 108 -9.43 2.55 12.41
C PRO A 108 -8.33 1.95 13.29
N ARG A 109 -8.30 0.63 13.45
CA ARG A 109 -7.29 -0.09 14.24
C ARG A 109 -6.02 -0.45 13.45
N VAL A 110 -5.98 -0.22 12.16
CA VAL A 110 -4.79 -0.52 11.35
C VAL A 110 -3.68 0.47 11.68
N HIS A 111 -2.57 -0.07 12.18
CA HIS A 111 -1.34 0.70 12.41
C HIS A 111 -0.11 0.07 11.77
N MET A 112 -0.30 -1.05 11.09
CA MET A 112 0.74 -1.68 10.28
C MET A 112 1.20 -0.74 9.16
N LYS A 113 2.46 -0.82 8.78
CA LYS A 113 3.01 -0.27 7.56
C LYS A 113 3.69 -1.43 6.86
N MET A 114 2.92 -2.06 5.97
CA MET A 114 3.38 -3.17 5.15
C MET A 114 3.00 -2.98 3.70
N ILE A 115 3.83 -3.47 2.81
CA ILE A 115 3.56 -3.56 1.38
C ILE A 115 4.03 -4.94 0.94
N ALA A 116 3.10 -5.77 0.47
CA ALA A 116 3.41 -7.05 -0.15
C ALA A 116 3.17 -6.95 -1.67
N ILE A 117 4.14 -7.38 -2.45
CA ILE A 117 4.13 -7.28 -3.91
C ILE A 117 4.28 -8.69 -4.47
N ASP A 118 3.33 -9.11 -5.29
CA ASP A 118 3.30 -10.36 -6.05
C ASP A 118 3.41 -11.65 -5.22
N GLY A 119 3.36 -11.56 -3.89
CA GLY A 119 3.69 -12.68 -2.99
C GLY A 119 5.19 -12.99 -2.95
N GLU A 120 6.04 -12.14 -3.51
CA GLU A 120 7.48 -12.34 -3.66
C GLU A 120 8.31 -11.35 -2.83
N LEU A 121 7.78 -10.16 -2.54
CA LEU A 121 8.49 -9.12 -1.80
C LEU A 121 7.60 -8.53 -0.70
N LEU A 122 8.13 -8.46 0.52
CA LEU A 122 7.48 -7.84 1.68
C LEU A 122 8.31 -6.69 2.21
N TYR A 123 7.69 -5.52 2.31
CA TYR A 123 8.17 -4.40 3.12
C TYR A 123 7.43 -4.36 4.45
N LEU A 124 8.17 -4.22 5.54
CA LEU A 124 7.68 -3.91 6.88
C LEU A 124 8.48 -2.75 7.46
N GLY A 125 7.81 -1.75 8.05
CA GLY A 125 8.57 -0.63 8.62
C GLY A 125 7.71 0.44 9.27
N SER A 126 8.29 1.63 9.40
CA SER A 126 7.64 2.80 9.98
C SER A 126 6.91 3.66 8.95
N ALA A 127 7.28 3.58 7.66
CA ALA A 127 6.80 4.48 6.61
C ALA A 127 5.32 4.27 6.25
N ASN A 128 4.51 5.30 6.45
CA ASN A 128 3.14 5.32 5.93
C ASN A 128 3.14 5.50 4.40
N PHE A 129 2.03 5.13 3.76
CA PHE A 129 1.83 5.31 2.31
C PHE A 129 1.60 6.79 1.96
N THR A 130 2.68 7.55 2.05
CA THR A 130 2.73 9.00 1.84
C THR A 130 4.02 9.40 1.14
N GLY A 131 4.02 10.55 0.44
CA GLY A 131 5.24 11.02 -0.22
C GLY A 131 6.39 11.33 0.73
N ALA A 132 6.11 11.72 1.98
CA ALA A 132 7.15 11.93 2.99
C ALA A 132 7.67 10.61 3.57
N GLY A 133 6.77 9.65 3.85
CA GLY A 133 7.14 8.34 4.40
C GLY A 133 7.89 7.48 3.39
N LEU A 134 7.38 7.35 2.17
CA LEU A 134 8.02 6.53 1.13
C LEU A 134 9.11 7.26 0.33
N GLY A 135 9.77 8.24 0.92
CA GLY A 135 10.98 8.83 0.36
C GLY A 135 10.82 9.67 -0.92
N ALA A 136 9.59 9.94 -1.36
CA ALA A 136 9.31 10.66 -2.61
C ALA A 136 9.42 12.19 -2.48
N LYS A 137 9.61 12.72 -1.29
CA LYS A 137 9.89 14.14 -1.06
C LYS A 137 11.38 14.42 -1.13
N GLY A 138 11.74 15.65 -1.50
CA GLY A 138 13.14 16.11 -1.44
C GLY A 138 13.67 16.19 0.00
N ASP A 139 14.97 16.36 0.13
CA ASP A 139 15.66 16.53 1.40
C ASP A 139 15.02 17.64 2.24
N GLY A 140 15.01 17.47 3.55
CA GLY A 140 14.34 18.38 4.50
C GLY A 140 12.80 18.31 4.52
N ARG A 141 12.18 17.51 3.64
CA ARG A 141 10.72 17.29 3.62
C ARG A 141 10.32 15.81 3.70
N ARG A 142 11.30 14.90 3.74
CA ARG A 142 11.09 13.48 4.02
C ARG A 142 11.01 13.26 5.53
N ASN A 143 10.25 12.25 5.93
CA ASN A 143 10.37 11.72 7.28
C ASN A 143 11.67 10.91 7.42
N PHE A 144 12.17 10.77 8.64
CA PHE A 144 13.15 9.75 8.98
C PHE A 144 12.42 8.44 9.19
N GLU A 145 12.63 7.49 8.30
CA GLU A 145 11.92 6.21 8.30
C GLU A 145 12.90 5.05 8.23
N LEU A 146 12.54 3.95 8.88
CA LEU A 146 13.30 2.72 8.89
C LEU A 146 12.36 1.55 8.57
N GLY A 147 12.82 0.61 7.76
CA GLY A 147 12.10 -0.60 7.45
C GLY A 147 13.01 -1.73 7.01
N VAL A 148 12.40 -2.84 6.69
CA VAL A 148 13.05 -4.01 6.12
C VAL A 148 12.31 -4.48 4.88
N LEU A 149 13.07 -4.99 3.92
CA LEU A 149 12.59 -5.76 2.78
C LEU A 149 13.02 -7.21 2.94
N THR A 150 12.16 -8.14 2.58
CA THR A 150 12.43 -9.56 2.59
C THR A 150 11.63 -10.28 1.50
N ASP A 151 12.17 -11.37 1.00
CA ASP A 151 11.54 -12.38 0.14
C ASP A 151 11.29 -13.70 0.90
N ASP A 152 11.44 -13.71 2.22
CA ASP A 152 11.18 -14.88 3.05
C ASP A 152 9.70 -15.27 2.99
N GLU A 153 9.39 -16.42 2.43
CA GLU A 153 8.04 -16.92 2.20
C GLU A 153 7.21 -17.00 3.48
N TRP A 154 7.81 -17.43 4.59
CA TRP A 154 7.09 -17.52 5.86
C TRP A 154 6.68 -16.16 6.38
N MET A 155 7.56 -15.14 6.29
CA MET A 155 7.22 -13.77 6.68
C MET A 155 6.14 -13.18 5.77
N LEU A 156 6.20 -13.44 4.48
CA LEU A 156 5.18 -13.08 3.51
C LEU A 156 3.83 -13.69 3.88
N ASP A 157 3.78 -14.99 4.11
CA ASP A 157 2.55 -15.71 4.48
C ASP A 157 1.94 -15.16 5.77
N GLN A 158 2.75 -14.94 6.82
CA GLN A 158 2.25 -14.38 8.08
C GLN A 158 1.68 -12.97 7.91
N ALA A 159 2.38 -12.12 7.14
CA ALA A 159 1.95 -10.75 6.89
C ALA A 159 0.66 -10.71 6.05
N GLN A 160 0.58 -11.52 5.00
CA GLN A 160 -0.59 -11.63 4.13
C GLN A 160 -1.77 -12.28 4.86
N ALA A 161 -1.55 -13.32 5.65
CA ALA A 161 -2.60 -13.93 6.47
C ALA A 161 -3.20 -12.92 7.47
N ARG A 162 -2.34 -12.12 8.13
CA ARG A 162 -2.81 -11.05 9.04
C ARG A 162 -3.57 -9.96 8.29
N PHE A 163 -3.09 -9.53 7.14
CA PHE A 163 -3.79 -8.58 6.27
C PHE A 163 -5.17 -9.11 5.88
N GLU A 164 -5.23 -10.34 5.36
CA GLU A 164 -6.46 -10.94 4.87
C GLU A 164 -7.49 -11.16 5.98
N LEU A 165 -7.06 -11.57 7.18
CA LEU A 165 -7.95 -11.69 8.34
C LEU A 165 -8.65 -10.36 8.65
N ILE A 166 -7.90 -9.25 8.66
CA ILE A 166 -8.47 -7.92 8.88
C ILE A 166 -9.33 -7.50 7.69
N TRP A 167 -8.84 -7.73 6.48
CA TRP A 167 -9.53 -7.37 5.23
C TRP A 167 -10.93 -7.99 5.13
N ARG A 168 -11.07 -9.24 5.57
CA ARG A 168 -12.36 -9.96 5.60
C ARG A 168 -13.22 -9.63 6.83
N GLY A 169 -12.75 -8.78 7.73
CA GLY A 169 -13.49 -8.42 8.93
C GLY A 169 -13.44 -9.45 10.04
N GLY A 170 -12.52 -10.42 10.00
CA GLY A 170 -12.37 -11.45 11.04
C GLY A 170 -12.13 -10.88 12.45
N GLU A 171 -11.64 -9.65 12.54
CA GLU A 171 -11.43 -8.92 13.80
C GLU A 171 -12.63 -8.05 14.23
N CYS A 172 -13.69 -7.95 13.41
CA CYS A 172 -14.79 -7.02 13.65
C CYS A 172 -15.72 -7.49 14.79
N GLY A 173 -15.91 -8.81 14.95
CA GLY A 173 -16.82 -9.37 15.95
C GLY A 173 -16.50 -8.93 17.38
N ALA A 174 -15.23 -9.00 17.78
CA ALA A 174 -14.72 -8.62 19.10
C ALA A 174 -14.19 -7.18 19.18
N CYS A 175 -14.39 -6.35 18.15
CA CYS A 175 -13.83 -5.01 18.09
C CYS A 175 -14.56 -4.03 19.01
N LYS A 176 -13.86 -3.44 19.98
CA LYS A 176 -14.42 -2.44 20.89
C LYS A 176 -14.93 -1.17 20.17
N LEU A 177 -14.32 -0.84 19.02
CA LEU A 177 -14.72 0.31 18.20
C LEU A 177 -15.88 -0.01 17.23
N ARG A 178 -16.44 -1.21 17.27
CA ARG A 178 -17.45 -1.67 16.28
C ARG A 178 -18.66 -0.73 16.17
N ARG A 179 -19.12 -0.17 17.29
CA ARG A 179 -20.31 0.71 17.33
C ARG A 179 -20.05 2.06 16.66
N GLU A 180 -18.81 2.56 16.74
CA GLU A 180 -18.37 3.84 16.20
C GLU A 180 -17.68 3.69 14.83
N CYS A 181 -17.49 2.45 14.37
CA CYS A 181 -16.80 2.16 13.13
C CYS A 181 -17.67 2.58 11.94
N PRO A 182 -17.18 3.47 11.04
CA PRO A 182 -17.96 3.97 9.90
C PRO A 182 -18.28 2.90 8.87
N GLY A 183 -17.53 1.78 8.85
CA GLY A 183 -17.72 0.68 7.91
C GLY A 183 -17.09 -0.62 8.39
N PRO A 184 -17.77 -1.37 9.31
CA PRO A 184 -17.26 -2.67 9.74
C PRO A 184 -17.05 -3.61 8.56
N LEU A 185 -15.81 -4.15 8.44
CA LEU A 185 -15.36 -4.90 7.26
C LEU A 185 -16.11 -6.22 7.06
N ASP A 186 -16.64 -6.81 8.11
CA ASP A 186 -17.49 -8.03 8.06
C ASP A 186 -18.89 -7.79 7.45
N ARG A 187 -19.27 -6.54 7.18
CA ARG A 187 -20.50 -6.17 6.47
C ARG A 187 -20.30 -5.91 4.98
N ILE A 188 -19.04 -5.89 4.54
CA ILE A 188 -18.72 -5.70 3.12
C ILE A 188 -18.93 -7.05 2.43
N ALA A 189 -19.90 -7.12 1.53
CA ALA A 189 -20.13 -8.33 0.73
C ALA A 189 -18.83 -8.72 -0.01
N VAL A 190 -18.39 -9.95 0.20
CA VAL A 190 -17.32 -10.54 -0.61
C VAL A 190 -17.93 -10.79 -1.98
N VAL A 191 -17.61 -9.95 -2.94
CA VAL A 191 -17.91 -10.24 -4.35
C VAL A 191 -17.08 -11.47 -4.71
N ARG A 192 -17.76 -12.61 -4.87
CA ARG A 192 -17.16 -13.86 -5.35
C ARG A 192 -16.84 -13.77 -6.84
#